data_ed618e5b7e4191677ceed5d3277c6a08
#
_entry.id   ed618e5b7e4191677ceed5d3277c6a08
#
_cell.length_a   1.000
_cell.length_b   1.000
_cell.length_c   1.000
_cell.angle_alpha   90.00
_cell.angle_beta   90.00
_cell.angle_gamma   90.00
#
_symmetry.space_group_name_H-M   'P 1'
#
loop_
_entity.id
_entity.type
_entity.pdbx_description
1 polymer ?
#
loop_
_entity_poly.entity_id
_entity_poly.type
_entity_poly.pdbx_seq_one_letter_code
_entity_poly.pdbx_strand_id
1 'polypeptide(L)'
;MNKRLIVYILGWVLIVEGAAMQIATVTSFIYGEHEGLYFLGVGALSALLGLLAVKVKKPKNPVLYQKAGFAATALSWILMSFVGCFPFWLSGEIPSFIDAFYETVSGFTTTGSTILTDVEALSHGMLMWRSFLHWLGGMGVIVFLLAIIPRLGGQQNIFLMKAESPGPIVGKAVPKMRNYAMLLYGIYFGLTALEFIFLIVGKMPVFDALNISFATACLLYTSPSPRDRG
;
A
#
# COMPACT_ATOMS: atom_id res chain seq x y z
N MET A 1 0.71 -13.36 23.18
CA MET A 1 0.50 -12.54 21.97
C MET A 1 -0.61 -11.53 22.23
N ASN A 2 -0.36 -10.25 22.09
CA ASN A 2 -1.36 -9.22 22.41
C ASN A 2 -2.33 -9.04 21.23
N LYS A 3 -3.39 -9.85 21.18
CA LYS A 3 -4.40 -9.85 20.10
C LYS A 3 -5.06 -8.46 19.91
N ARG A 4 -5.24 -7.69 21.00
CA ARG A 4 -5.85 -6.34 20.94
C ARG A 4 -4.97 -5.37 20.18
N LEU A 5 -3.64 -5.45 20.35
CA LEU A 5 -2.70 -4.60 19.64
C LEU A 5 -2.65 -4.94 18.15
N ILE A 6 -2.71 -6.22 17.78
CA ILE A 6 -2.78 -6.63 16.37
C ILE A 6 -4.03 -6.06 15.72
N VAL A 7 -5.21 -6.23 16.33
CA VAL A 7 -6.47 -5.68 15.77
C VAL A 7 -6.42 -4.14 15.66
N TYR A 8 -5.79 -3.48 16.62
CA TYR A 8 -5.59 -2.03 16.58
C TYR A 8 -4.72 -1.60 15.39
N ILE A 9 -3.62 -2.32 15.12
CA ILE A 9 -2.74 -2.07 13.96
C ILE A 9 -3.53 -2.31 12.65
N LEU A 10 -4.21 -3.45 12.54
CA LEU A 10 -5.03 -3.77 11.36
C LEU A 10 -6.14 -2.73 11.13
N GLY A 11 -6.73 -2.18 12.18
CA GLY A 11 -7.70 -1.09 12.07
C GLY A 11 -7.08 0.16 11.44
N TRP A 12 -5.86 0.53 11.81
CA TRP A 12 -5.17 1.65 11.16
C TRP A 12 -4.81 1.36 9.71
N VAL A 13 -4.42 0.13 9.39
CA VAL A 13 -4.17 -0.31 8.00
C VAL A 13 -5.43 -0.08 7.15
N LEU A 14 -6.59 -0.52 7.63
CA LEU A 14 -7.87 -0.34 6.92
C LEU A 14 -8.25 1.13 6.72
N ILE A 15 -7.97 1.99 7.70
CA ILE A 15 -8.22 3.45 7.58
C ILE A 15 -7.34 4.04 6.47
N VAL A 16 -6.06 3.70 6.48
CA VAL A 16 -5.11 4.20 5.48
C VAL A 16 -5.47 3.70 4.08
N GLU A 17 -5.79 2.43 3.94
CA GLU A 17 -6.20 1.83 2.67
C GLU A 17 -7.50 2.47 2.15
N GLY A 18 -8.51 2.63 3.01
CA GLY A 18 -9.75 3.30 2.65
C GLY A 18 -9.55 4.76 2.23
N ALA A 19 -8.61 5.48 2.87
CA ALA A 19 -8.23 6.82 2.45
C ALA A 19 -7.47 6.81 1.12
N ALA A 20 -6.61 5.84 0.89
CA ALA A 20 -5.85 5.66 -0.35
C ALA A 20 -6.78 5.41 -1.55
N MET A 21 -7.83 4.61 -1.38
CA MET A 21 -8.85 4.35 -2.41
C MET A 21 -9.54 5.63 -2.90
N GLN A 22 -9.60 6.69 -2.08
CA GLN A 22 -10.23 7.95 -2.50
C GLN A 22 -9.46 8.64 -3.64
N ILE A 23 -8.17 8.33 -3.83
CA ILE A 23 -7.40 8.82 -4.98
C ILE A 23 -7.99 8.26 -6.27
N ALA A 24 -8.26 6.95 -6.32
CA ALA A 24 -8.91 6.32 -7.46
C ALA A 24 -10.36 6.80 -7.65
N THR A 25 -11.10 7.04 -6.54
CA THR A 25 -12.44 7.65 -6.57
C THR A 25 -12.41 9.00 -7.28
N VAL A 26 -11.49 9.89 -6.88
CA VAL A 26 -11.36 11.23 -7.49
C VAL A 26 -10.97 11.11 -8.95
N THR A 27 -10.04 10.21 -9.29
CA THR A 27 -9.65 9.97 -10.69
C THR A 27 -10.85 9.53 -11.54
N SER A 28 -11.61 8.52 -11.11
CA SER A 28 -12.80 8.07 -11.82
C SER A 28 -13.80 9.21 -12.04
N PHE A 29 -14.06 10.04 -11.05
CA PHE A 29 -15.00 11.16 -11.21
C PHE A 29 -14.49 12.24 -12.16
N ILE A 30 -13.16 12.51 -12.21
CA ILE A 30 -12.57 13.44 -13.18
C ILE A 30 -12.81 12.97 -14.62
N TYR A 31 -12.73 11.66 -14.85
CA TYR A 31 -12.97 11.06 -16.18
C TYR A 31 -14.45 10.71 -16.43
N GLY A 32 -15.35 10.98 -15.49
CA GLY A 32 -16.79 10.74 -15.64
C GLY A 32 -17.19 9.27 -15.58
N GLU A 33 -16.36 8.44 -14.95
CA GLU A 33 -16.55 6.99 -14.83
C GLU A 33 -17.41 6.66 -13.60
N HIS A 34 -18.28 5.67 -13.71
CA HIS A 34 -19.12 5.20 -12.61
C HIS A 34 -18.38 4.31 -11.60
N GLU A 35 -17.25 3.77 -11.97
CA GLU A 35 -16.40 2.87 -11.19
C GLU A 35 -15.90 3.53 -9.90
N GLY A 36 -15.84 4.86 -9.87
CA GLY A 36 -15.55 5.65 -8.67
C GLY A 36 -16.47 5.36 -7.48
N LEU A 37 -17.71 4.92 -7.72
CA LEU A 37 -18.65 4.55 -6.66
C LEU A 37 -18.23 3.28 -5.91
N TYR A 38 -17.61 2.33 -6.61
CA TYR A 38 -17.09 1.12 -5.96
C TYR A 38 -15.92 1.44 -5.04
N PHE A 39 -15.00 2.31 -5.48
CA PHE A 39 -13.89 2.79 -4.63
C PHE A 39 -14.40 3.57 -3.42
N LEU A 40 -15.37 4.45 -3.62
CA LEU A 40 -15.98 5.22 -2.53
C LEU A 40 -16.63 4.28 -1.51
N GLY A 41 -17.44 3.32 -1.98
CA GLY A 41 -18.16 2.39 -1.11
C GLY A 41 -17.23 1.48 -0.31
N VAL A 42 -16.29 0.81 -0.99
CA VAL A 42 -15.32 -0.09 -0.36
C VAL A 42 -14.38 0.68 0.56
N GLY A 43 -13.88 1.84 0.13
CA GLY A 43 -13.01 2.69 0.92
C GLY A 43 -13.68 3.24 2.18
N ALA A 44 -14.93 3.71 2.07
CA ALA A 44 -15.72 4.18 3.22
C ALA A 44 -16.00 3.05 4.22
N LEU A 45 -16.38 1.86 3.73
CA LEU A 45 -16.62 0.68 4.57
C LEU A 45 -15.34 0.24 5.27
N SER A 46 -14.23 0.19 4.56
CA SER A 46 -12.91 -0.14 5.11
C SER A 46 -12.50 0.85 6.21
N ALA A 47 -12.62 2.16 5.94
CA ALA A 47 -12.33 3.19 6.93
C ALA A 47 -13.23 3.08 8.16
N LEU A 48 -14.53 2.82 7.99
CA LEU A 48 -15.49 2.65 9.08
C LEU A 48 -15.12 1.45 9.96
N LEU A 49 -14.86 0.29 9.36
CA LEU A 49 -14.44 -0.92 10.08
C LEU A 49 -13.12 -0.69 10.80
N GLY A 50 -12.17 0.00 10.16
CA GLY A 50 -10.91 0.40 10.76
C GLY A 50 -11.10 1.30 11.98
N LEU A 51 -11.95 2.33 11.88
CA LEU A 51 -12.28 3.22 13.00
C LEU A 51 -12.92 2.48 14.17
N LEU A 52 -13.84 1.55 13.89
CA LEU A 52 -14.46 0.71 14.92
C LEU A 52 -13.39 -0.16 15.62
N ALA A 53 -12.51 -0.81 14.85
CA ALA A 53 -11.43 -1.62 15.39
C ALA A 53 -10.49 -0.80 16.29
N VAL A 54 -10.09 0.39 15.87
CA VAL A 54 -9.22 1.29 16.62
C VAL A 54 -9.88 1.78 17.90
N LYS A 55 -11.17 2.16 17.87
CA LYS A 55 -11.91 2.64 19.05
C LYS A 55 -12.12 1.54 20.07
N VAL A 56 -12.60 0.36 19.63
CA VAL A 56 -12.99 -0.76 20.51
C VAL A 56 -11.77 -1.48 21.09
N LYS A 57 -10.67 -1.60 20.35
CA LYS A 57 -9.50 -2.41 20.72
C LYS A 57 -8.28 -1.59 21.13
N LYS A 58 -8.47 -0.33 21.57
CA LYS A 58 -7.36 0.50 22.05
C LYS A 58 -6.55 -0.24 23.12
N PRO A 59 -5.25 -0.48 22.91
CA PRO A 59 -4.43 -1.24 23.82
C PRO A 59 -4.15 -0.42 25.08
N LYS A 60 -4.30 -1.03 26.25
CA LYS A 60 -3.92 -0.41 27.55
C LYS A 60 -2.39 -0.37 27.70
N ASN A 61 -1.71 -1.43 27.28
CA ASN A 61 -0.25 -1.56 27.28
C ASN A 61 0.22 -1.92 25.85
N PRO A 62 0.87 -1.00 25.13
CA PRO A 62 1.28 -1.20 23.73
C PRO A 62 2.62 -1.98 23.62
N VAL A 63 2.82 -3.05 24.44
CA VAL A 63 4.02 -3.87 24.32
C VAL A 63 3.89 -4.80 23.11
N LEU A 64 4.70 -4.58 22.10
CA LEU A 64 4.77 -5.41 20.93
C LEU A 64 5.98 -6.36 21.00
N TYR A 65 5.70 -7.65 21.10
CA TYR A 65 6.72 -8.70 21.01
C TYR A 65 7.00 -9.05 19.55
N GLN A 66 8.19 -9.54 19.24
CA GLN A 66 8.62 -9.90 17.88
C GLN A 66 7.62 -10.80 17.15
N LYS A 67 7.11 -11.87 17.81
CA LYS A 67 6.09 -12.76 17.24
C LYS A 67 4.80 -12.02 16.87
N ALA A 68 4.39 -11.03 17.66
CA ALA A 68 3.21 -10.23 17.37
C ALA A 68 3.45 -9.23 16.23
N GLY A 69 4.68 -8.74 16.08
CA GLY A 69 5.09 -7.91 14.94
C GLY A 69 4.96 -8.67 13.62
N PHE A 70 5.59 -9.84 13.50
CA PHE A 70 5.48 -10.69 12.30
C PHE A 70 4.03 -11.05 11.97
N ALA A 71 3.24 -11.43 12.98
CA ALA A 71 1.83 -11.75 12.77
C ALA A 71 1.02 -10.52 12.31
N ALA A 72 1.27 -9.34 12.87
CA ALA A 72 0.59 -8.12 12.45
C ALA A 72 0.96 -7.77 11.00
N THR A 73 2.24 -7.86 10.62
CA THR A 73 2.70 -7.61 9.25
C THR A 73 2.03 -8.58 8.26
N ALA A 74 2.11 -9.89 8.50
CA ALA A 74 1.52 -10.89 7.60
C ALA A 74 0.01 -10.69 7.44
N LEU A 75 -0.71 -10.47 8.55
CA LEU A 75 -2.16 -10.22 8.52
C LEU A 75 -2.51 -8.90 7.83
N SER A 76 -1.67 -7.87 7.94
CA SER A 76 -1.88 -6.60 7.23
C SER A 76 -1.81 -6.79 5.72
N TRP A 77 -0.81 -7.50 5.21
CA TRP A 77 -0.68 -7.79 3.78
C TRP A 77 -1.88 -8.58 3.24
N ILE A 78 -2.31 -9.63 3.95
CA ILE A 78 -3.48 -10.42 3.58
C ILE A 78 -4.75 -9.56 3.59
N LEU A 79 -4.94 -8.76 4.64
CA LEU A 79 -6.13 -7.92 4.80
C LEU A 79 -6.24 -6.86 3.72
N MET A 80 -5.13 -6.16 3.43
CA MET A 80 -5.08 -5.14 2.38
C MET A 80 -5.34 -5.75 1.01
N SER A 81 -4.70 -6.87 0.69
CA SER A 81 -4.94 -7.53 -0.59
C SER A 81 -6.39 -7.99 -0.72
N PHE A 82 -7.00 -8.45 0.38
CA PHE A 82 -8.39 -8.88 0.40
C PHE A 82 -9.36 -7.70 0.21
N VAL A 83 -9.11 -6.56 0.87
CA VAL A 83 -9.98 -5.38 0.75
C VAL A 83 -9.73 -4.65 -0.58
N GLY A 84 -8.47 -4.52 -0.98
CA GLY A 84 -8.06 -3.82 -2.18
C GLY A 84 -8.52 -4.46 -3.49
N CYS A 85 -8.89 -5.75 -3.48
CA CYS A 85 -9.40 -6.44 -4.67
C CYS A 85 -10.88 -6.18 -4.96
N PHE A 86 -11.66 -5.77 -3.96
CA PHE A 86 -13.11 -5.58 -4.13
C PHE A 86 -13.50 -4.60 -5.25
N PRO A 87 -12.86 -3.43 -5.40
CA PRO A 87 -13.20 -2.54 -6.50
C PRO A 87 -13.07 -3.20 -7.87
N PHE A 88 -12.00 -3.96 -8.13
CA PHE A 88 -11.79 -4.70 -9.38
C PHE A 88 -12.87 -5.76 -9.63
N TRP A 89 -13.25 -6.49 -8.58
CA TRP A 89 -14.24 -7.54 -8.67
C TRP A 89 -15.67 -7.00 -8.79
N LEU A 90 -16.04 -6.01 -7.96
CA LEU A 90 -17.40 -5.46 -7.92
C LEU A 90 -17.75 -4.64 -9.17
N SER A 91 -16.75 -4.00 -9.81
CA SER A 91 -16.96 -3.30 -11.09
C SER A 91 -17.23 -4.27 -12.25
N GLY A 92 -16.77 -5.52 -12.11
CA GLY A 92 -16.81 -6.50 -13.19
C GLY A 92 -15.69 -6.39 -14.21
N GLU A 93 -14.76 -5.45 -14.07
CA GLU A 93 -13.59 -5.32 -14.96
C GLU A 93 -12.65 -6.53 -14.81
N ILE A 94 -12.55 -7.09 -13.60
CA ILE A 94 -11.94 -8.40 -13.35
C ILE A 94 -13.01 -9.31 -12.76
N PRO A 95 -13.73 -10.09 -13.60
CA PRO A 95 -14.92 -10.85 -13.16
C PRO A 95 -14.62 -11.94 -12.12
N SER A 96 -13.41 -12.52 -12.17
CA SER A 96 -12.98 -13.56 -11.24
C SER A 96 -12.44 -12.92 -9.96
N PHE A 97 -13.01 -13.29 -8.80
CA PHE A 97 -12.50 -12.83 -7.51
C PHE A 97 -11.05 -13.26 -7.27
N ILE A 98 -10.67 -14.47 -7.70
CA ILE A 98 -9.32 -14.99 -7.53
C ILE A 98 -8.34 -14.16 -8.35
N ASP A 99 -8.70 -13.77 -9.57
CA ASP A 99 -7.87 -12.97 -10.45
C ASP A 99 -7.74 -11.52 -9.92
N ALA A 100 -8.84 -10.92 -9.45
CA ALA A 100 -8.82 -9.62 -8.80
C ALA A 100 -7.93 -9.62 -7.53
N PHE A 101 -8.01 -10.69 -6.74
CA PHE A 101 -7.16 -10.87 -5.57
C PHE A 101 -5.69 -11.05 -5.96
N TYR A 102 -5.40 -11.84 -7.00
CA TYR A 102 -4.05 -12.04 -7.52
C TYR A 102 -3.44 -10.71 -8.00
N GLU A 103 -4.18 -9.93 -8.79
CA GLU A 103 -3.74 -8.63 -9.30
C GLU A 103 -3.40 -7.66 -8.15
N THR A 104 -4.25 -7.66 -7.11
CA THR A 104 -4.04 -6.82 -5.93
C THR A 104 -2.84 -7.27 -5.10
N VAL A 105 -2.67 -8.58 -4.88
CA VAL A 105 -1.48 -9.13 -4.20
C VAL A 105 -0.23 -8.76 -4.98
N SER A 106 -0.23 -8.96 -6.30
CA SER A 106 0.89 -8.61 -7.17
C SER A 106 1.23 -7.13 -7.10
N GLY A 107 0.21 -6.25 -7.05
CA GLY A 107 0.39 -4.83 -6.85
C GLY A 107 1.04 -4.50 -5.53
N PHE A 108 0.46 -4.91 -4.41
CA PHE A 108 0.98 -4.61 -3.08
C PHE A 108 2.35 -5.22 -2.80
N THR A 109 2.63 -6.42 -3.29
CA THR A 109 3.95 -7.04 -3.13
C THR A 109 4.99 -6.49 -4.12
N THR A 110 4.60 -5.53 -4.95
CA THR A 110 5.43 -4.95 -6.01
C THR A 110 6.00 -5.98 -6.98
N THR A 111 5.33 -7.12 -7.11
CA THR A 111 5.72 -8.20 -8.03
C THR A 111 5.52 -7.80 -9.50
N GLY A 112 4.44 -7.06 -9.80
CA GLY A 112 4.14 -6.53 -11.14
C GLY A 112 3.66 -7.57 -12.14
N SER A 113 3.47 -8.82 -11.73
CA SER A 113 2.88 -9.86 -12.55
C SER A 113 1.38 -9.62 -12.72
N THR A 114 0.87 -9.72 -13.95
CA THR A 114 -0.54 -9.45 -14.25
C THR A 114 -1.19 -10.63 -14.96
N ILE A 115 -2.49 -10.81 -14.69
CA ILE A 115 -3.36 -11.75 -15.42
C ILE A 115 -4.03 -11.06 -16.61
N LEU A 116 -3.98 -9.74 -16.67
CA LEU A 116 -4.61 -8.95 -17.72
C LEU A 116 -3.82 -9.07 -19.02
N THR A 117 -4.50 -9.38 -20.11
CA THR A 117 -3.91 -9.40 -21.45
C THR A 117 -3.76 -7.99 -22.03
N ASP A 118 -4.66 -7.09 -21.64
CA ASP A 118 -4.62 -5.67 -21.96
C ASP A 118 -4.92 -4.86 -20.70
N VAL A 119 -3.89 -4.20 -20.18
CA VAL A 119 -3.99 -3.38 -18.97
C VAL A 119 -4.66 -2.05 -19.25
N GLU A 120 -4.48 -1.51 -20.48
CA GLU A 120 -5.02 -0.21 -20.88
C GLU A 120 -6.53 -0.25 -21.09
N ALA A 121 -7.13 -1.44 -21.21
CA ALA A 121 -8.57 -1.61 -21.30
C ALA A 121 -9.31 -1.32 -19.98
N LEU A 122 -8.61 -1.25 -18.85
CA LEU A 122 -9.19 -0.87 -17.55
C LEU A 122 -9.61 0.61 -17.55
N SER A 123 -10.64 0.93 -16.76
CA SER A 123 -11.01 2.33 -16.49
C SER A 123 -9.86 3.11 -15.81
N HIS A 124 -9.86 4.42 -15.96
CA HIS A 124 -8.81 5.30 -15.39
C HIS A 124 -8.69 5.16 -13.88
N GLY A 125 -9.83 5.00 -13.19
CA GLY A 125 -9.82 4.76 -11.75
C GLY A 125 -9.15 3.45 -11.36
N MET A 126 -9.38 2.37 -12.13
CA MET A 126 -8.78 1.06 -11.89
C MET A 126 -7.27 1.07 -12.20
N LEU A 127 -6.87 1.72 -13.32
CA LEU A 127 -5.46 1.93 -13.65
C LEU A 127 -4.72 2.70 -12.56
N MET A 128 -5.34 3.79 -12.08
CA MET A 128 -4.78 4.58 -10.97
C MET A 128 -4.63 3.75 -9.71
N TRP A 129 -5.66 2.97 -9.34
CA TRP A 129 -5.60 2.11 -8.17
C TRP A 129 -4.51 1.06 -8.29
N ARG A 130 -4.43 0.38 -9.44
CA ARG A 130 -3.42 -0.63 -9.74
C ARG A 130 -1.99 -0.07 -9.61
N SER A 131 -1.71 1.08 -10.21
CA SER A 131 -0.40 1.74 -10.12
C SER A 131 -0.09 2.20 -8.69
N PHE A 132 -1.11 2.71 -8.00
CA PHE A 132 -0.97 3.16 -6.63
C PHE A 132 -0.73 2.02 -5.63
N LEU A 133 -1.23 0.80 -5.92
CA LEU A 133 -0.91 -0.40 -5.13
C LEU A 133 0.60 -0.67 -5.12
N HIS A 134 1.28 -0.56 -6.26
CA HIS A 134 2.75 -0.71 -6.34
C HIS A 134 3.45 0.34 -5.49
N TRP A 135 2.99 1.59 -5.57
CA TRP A 135 3.58 2.69 -4.81
C TRP A 135 3.38 2.51 -3.30
N LEU A 136 2.19 2.12 -2.85
CA LEU A 136 1.90 1.81 -1.45
C LEU A 136 2.73 0.62 -0.95
N GLY A 137 2.87 -0.40 -1.78
CA GLY A 137 3.62 -1.60 -1.47
C GLY A 137 5.12 -1.36 -1.36
N GLY A 138 5.67 -0.50 -2.22
CA GLY A 138 7.13 -0.29 -2.35
C GLY A 138 7.84 0.16 -1.08
N MET A 139 7.15 0.90 -0.20
CA MET A 139 7.71 1.33 1.09
C MET A 139 7.20 0.54 2.29
N GLY A 140 6.24 -0.35 2.06
CA GLY A 140 5.62 -1.11 3.13
C GLY A 140 4.68 -0.29 4.01
N VAL A 141 3.47 -0.80 4.17
CA VAL A 141 2.40 -0.10 4.89
C VAL A 141 2.69 0.08 6.37
N ILE A 142 3.38 -0.87 6.99
CA ILE A 142 3.69 -0.81 8.42
C ILE A 142 4.76 0.24 8.71
N VAL A 143 5.73 0.42 7.84
CA VAL A 143 6.70 1.52 7.95
C VAL A 143 5.98 2.87 7.84
N PHE A 144 4.99 2.99 6.94
CA PHE A 144 4.14 4.17 6.83
C PHE A 144 3.35 4.43 8.13
N LEU A 145 2.74 3.40 8.71
CA LEU A 145 2.04 3.51 9.99
C LEU A 145 2.97 3.97 11.12
N LEU A 146 4.22 3.51 11.13
CA LEU A 146 5.22 3.95 12.12
C LEU A 146 5.56 5.44 11.99
N ALA A 147 5.53 5.98 10.78
CA ALA A 147 5.75 7.41 10.55
C ALA A 147 4.59 8.26 11.06
N ILE A 148 3.35 7.80 10.87
CA ILE A 148 2.13 8.57 11.14
C ILE A 148 1.67 8.43 12.59
N ILE A 149 1.74 7.26 13.21
CA ILE A 149 1.15 7.02 14.54
C ILE A 149 2.17 7.31 15.64
N PRO A 150 2.10 8.49 16.31
CA PRO A 150 3.08 8.87 17.34
C PRO A 150 3.09 7.96 18.57
N ARG A 151 1.97 7.27 18.83
CA ARG A 151 1.79 6.43 20.02
C ARG A 151 2.36 5.02 19.91
N LEU A 152 2.76 4.61 18.72
CA LEU A 152 3.54 3.38 18.53
C LEU A 152 5.04 3.62 18.77
N GLY A 153 5.43 4.79 19.31
CA GLY A 153 6.81 5.15 19.61
C GLY A 153 7.42 4.37 20.77
N GLY A 154 8.64 3.84 20.58
CA GLY A 154 9.40 3.09 21.58
C GLY A 154 10.29 2.03 20.92
N GLN A 155 11.15 1.38 21.71
CA GLN A 155 12.01 0.26 21.25
C GLN A 155 11.25 -0.86 20.53
N GLN A 156 9.95 -0.94 20.74
CA GLN A 156 9.04 -1.96 20.22
C GLN A 156 8.77 -1.80 18.72
N ASN A 157 8.92 -0.61 18.17
CA ASN A 157 8.74 -0.35 16.74
C ASN A 157 9.82 -1.00 15.88
N ILE A 158 10.97 -1.30 16.48
CA ILE A 158 12.06 -2.03 15.82
C ILE A 158 11.57 -3.39 15.31
N PHE A 159 10.67 -4.05 16.05
CA PHE A 159 10.17 -5.37 15.65
C PHE A 159 9.22 -5.31 14.45
N LEU A 160 8.42 -4.25 14.31
CA LEU A 160 7.58 -4.04 13.13
C LEU A 160 8.42 -3.74 11.89
N MET A 161 9.39 -2.85 12.03
CA MET A 161 10.27 -2.50 10.91
C MET A 161 11.15 -3.67 10.47
N LYS A 162 11.68 -4.47 11.42
CA LYS A 162 12.42 -5.69 11.11
C LYS A 162 11.57 -6.75 10.41
N ALA A 163 10.27 -6.78 10.69
CA ALA A 163 9.37 -7.75 10.09
C ALA A 163 9.07 -7.42 8.62
N GLU A 164 9.09 -6.15 8.26
CA GLU A 164 8.74 -5.69 6.91
C GLU A 164 9.97 -5.40 6.05
N SER A 165 11.05 -4.89 6.65
CA SER A 165 12.30 -4.58 5.95
C SER A 165 13.48 -5.29 6.62
N PRO A 166 13.81 -6.52 6.20
CA PRO A 166 14.91 -7.32 6.77
C PRO A 166 16.29 -6.87 6.24
N GLY A 167 16.57 -5.56 6.26
CA GLY A 167 17.88 -5.02 5.87
C GLY A 167 18.90 -5.00 7.02
N PRO A 168 20.19 -4.74 6.74
CA PRO A 168 21.21 -4.57 7.76
C PRO A 168 20.87 -3.36 8.63
N ILE A 169 20.58 -3.63 9.90
CA ILE A 169 20.31 -2.58 10.87
C ILE A 169 21.65 -2.06 11.34
N VAL A 170 21.97 -0.83 10.99
CA VAL A 170 23.08 -0.09 11.56
C VAL A 170 22.81 0.06 13.06
N GLY A 171 23.45 -0.77 13.86
CA GLY A 171 23.34 -0.73 15.31
C GLY A 171 23.75 0.63 15.83
N LYS A 172 22.98 1.18 16.79
CA LYS A 172 23.16 2.42 17.56
C LYS A 172 22.46 3.70 17.08
N ALA A 173 21.75 3.74 15.94
CA ALA A 173 21.03 4.95 15.54
C ALA A 173 19.53 4.92 15.91
N VAL A 174 19.17 4.47 17.10
CA VAL A 174 17.77 4.28 17.50
C VAL A 174 17.28 5.17 18.65
N PRO A 175 17.43 6.50 18.63
CA PRO A 175 16.50 7.29 19.42
C PRO A 175 15.22 7.67 18.66
N LYS A 176 15.15 7.55 17.31
CA LYS A 176 14.01 8.11 16.55
C LYS A 176 13.67 7.30 15.29
N MET A 177 13.23 6.05 15.46
CA MET A 177 12.72 5.22 14.33
C MET A 177 11.73 5.97 13.46
N ARG A 178 10.86 6.78 14.04
CA ARG A 178 9.91 7.63 13.31
C ARG A 178 10.62 8.60 12.36
N ASN A 179 11.68 9.27 12.83
CA ASN A 179 12.40 10.22 11.98
C ASN A 179 13.11 9.52 10.83
N TYR A 180 13.64 8.31 11.07
CA TYR A 180 14.22 7.48 10.02
C TYR A 180 13.17 7.06 8.98
N ALA A 181 12.01 6.57 9.42
CA ALA A 181 10.90 6.26 8.53
C ALA A 181 10.45 7.49 7.73
N MET A 182 10.29 8.64 8.40
CA MET A 182 9.91 9.89 7.72
C MET A 182 10.96 10.33 6.69
N LEU A 183 12.26 10.16 6.98
CA LEU A 183 13.32 10.46 6.02
C LEU A 183 13.25 9.55 4.79
N LEU A 184 13.08 8.24 4.99
CA LEU A 184 12.93 7.29 3.90
C LEU A 184 11.72 7.61 3.03
N TYR A 185 10.57 7.92 3.65
CA TYR A 185 9.38 8.36 2.91
C TYR A 185 9.60 9.67 2.17
N GLY A 186 10.31 10.62 2.78
CA GLY A 186 10.66 11.89 2.13
C GLY A 186 11.50 11.67 0.87
N ILE A 187 12.49 10.79 0.93
CA ILE A 187 13.32 10.42 -0.23
C ILE A 187 12.46 9.71 -1.29
N TYR A 188 11.67 8.72 -0.88
CA TYR A 188 10.81 7.97 -1.79
C TYR A 188 9.82 8.87 -2.53
N PHE A 189 9.12 9.73 -1.80
CA PHE A 189 8.22 10.71 -2.38
C PHE A 189 8.94 11.70 -3.30
N GLY A 190 10.13 12.15 -2.88
CA GLY A 190 10.97 13.05 -3.68
C GLY A 190 11.41 12.43 -5.01
N LEU A 191 11.78 11.14 -5.01
CA LEU A 191 12.13 10.40 -6.22
C LEU A 191 10.92 10.24 -7.14
N THR A 192 9.75 9.88 -6.60
CA THR A 192 8.50 9.77 -7.37
C THR A 192 8.11 11.11 -7.99
N ALA A 193 8.22 12.21 -7.23
CA ALA A 193 7.91 13.55 -7.74
C ALA A 193 8.90 13.99 -8.83
N LEU A 194 10.18 13.68 -8.66
CA LEU A 194 11.22 14.00 -9.65
C LEU A 194 10.98 13.22 -10.95
N GLU A 195 10.66 11.96 -10.88
CA GLU A 195 10.28 11.13 -12.02
C GLU A 195 9.05 11.69 -12.74
N PHE A 196 7.99 12.00 -11.99
CA PHE A 196 6.79 12.63 -12.54
C PHE A 196 7.13 13.91 -13.32
N ILE A 197 7.98 14.79 -12.76
CA ILE A 197 8.41 16.02 -13.43
C ILE A 197 9.16 15.71 -14.73
N PHE A 198 10.07 14.73 -14.73
CA PHE A 198 10.80 14.34 -15.96
C PHE A 198 9.87 13.82 -17.05
N LEU A 199 8.86 13.03 -16.69
CA LEU A 199 7.88 12.52 -17.64
C LEU A 199 7.02 13.65 -18.23
N ILE A 200 6.59 14.62 -17.42
CA ILE A 200 5.86 15.81 -17.89
C ILE A 200 6.73 16.67 -18.81
N VAL A 201 8.00 16.90 -18.47
CA VAL A 201 8.94 17.61 -19.32
C VAL A 201 9.15 16.86 -20.64
N GLY A 202 9.11 15.53 -20.63
CA GLY A 202 9.10 14.65 -21.80
C GLY A 202 7.79 14.69 -22.62
N LYS A 203 6.84 15.59 -22.28
CA LYS A 203 5.53 15.76 -22.92
C LYS A 203 4.58 14.56 -22.80
N MET A 204 4.75 13.73 -21.77
CA MET A 204 3.80 12.66 -21.47
C MET A 204 2.50 13.25 -20.91
N PRO A 205 1.31 12.70 -21.24
CA PRO A 205 0.05 13.08 -20.61
C PRO A 205 0.15 12.97 -19.08
N VAL A 206 -0.50 13.89 -18.37
CA VAL A 206 -0.40 13.99 -16.90
C VAL A 206 -0.84 12.70 -16.22
N PHE A 207 -1.92 12.07 -16.71
CA PHE A 207 -2.43 10.82 -16.17
C PHE A 207 -1.43 9.68 -16.32
N ASP A 208 -0.87 9.50 -17.51
CA ASP A 208 0.12 8.45 -17.79
C ASP A 208 1.41 8.68 -17.00
N ALA A 209 1.88 9.92 -16.94
CA ALA A 209 3.05 10.29 -16.15
C ALA A 209 2.86 9.96 -14.66
N LEU A 210 1.66 10.19 -14.11
CA LEU A 210 1.35 9.88 -12.73
C LEU A 210 1.30 8.36 -12.49
N ASN A 211 0.62 7.62 -13.37
CA ASN A 211 0.53 6.16 -13.27
C ASN A 211 1.90 5.49 -13.38
N ILE A 212 2.74 5.92 -14.33
CA ILE A 212 4.08 5.38 -14.51
C ILE A 212 4.94 5.70 -13.28
N SER A 213 4.91 6.93 -12.76
CA SER A 213 5.67 7.30 -11.58
C SER A 213 5.30 6.48 -10.33
N PHE A 214 4.06 6.04 -10.23
CA PHE A 214 3.66 5.11 -9.16
C PHE A 214 4.06 3.67 -9.48
N ALA A 215 3.96 3.25 -10.74
CA ALA A 215 4.25 1.88 -11.15
C ALA A 215 5.75 1.55 -11.14
N THR A 216 6.64 2.53 -11.27
CA THR A 216 8.11 2.32 -11.23
C THR A 216 8.61 1.83 -9.88
N ALA A 217 7.82 1.95 -8.81
CA ALA A 217 8.09 1.28 -7.52
C ALA A 217 8.06 -0.25 -7.62
N CYS A 218 7.61 -0.80 -8.74
CA CYS A 218 7.53 -2.23 -9.01
C CYS A 218 8.91 -2.87 -9.14
N LEU A 219 9.08 -4.07 -8.56
CA LEU A 219 10.34 -4.82 -8.58
C LEU A 219 10.52 -5.72 -9.82
N LEU A 220 9.52 -5.81 -10.70
CA LEU A 220 9.51 -6.75 -11.83
C LEU A 220 10.78 -6.65 -12.70
N TYR A 221 11.21 -5.44 -13.00
CA TYR A 221 12.38 -5.19 -13.85
C TYR A 221 13.67 -4.93 -13.07
N THR A 222 13.64 -4.92 -11.75
CA THR A 222 14.83 -4.70 -10.91
C THR A 222 15.56 -6.00 -10.57
N SER A 223 14.90 -7.16 -10.73
CA SER A 223 15.49 -8.47 -10.52
C SER A 223 15.89 -9.07 -11.87
N PRO A 224 17.14 -9.57 -12.04
CA PRO A 224 17.55 -10.23 -13.28
C PRO A 224 16.70 -11.49 -13.51
N SER A 225 15.93 -11.49 -14.59
CA SER A 225 15.16 -12.65 -15.02
C SER A 225 16.10 -13.71 -15.58
N PRO A 226 15.80 -15.02 -15.42
CA PRO A 226 16.52 -16.08 -16.13
C PRO A 226 16.53 -15.90 -17.66
N ARG A 227 15.54 -15.15 -18.22
CA ARG A 227 15.48 -14.82 -19.65
C ARG A 227 16.49 -13.73 -20.06
N ASP A 228 16.94 -12.90 -19.11
CA ASP A 228 17.91 -11.83 -19.38
C ASP A 228 19.35 -12.34 -19.45
N ARG A 229 19.55 -13.64 -19.20
CA ARG A 229 20.85 -14.32 -19.29
C ARG A 229 21.10 -14.95 -20.66
N GLY A 230 20.28 -14.64 -21.62
CA GLY A 230 20.47 -15.05 -23.02
C GLY A 230 21.62 -14.31 -23.68
#